data_ef52e8bae516f2e837473a1f0dbfc3ea
#
_entry.id   ef52e8bae516f2e837473a1f0dbfc3ea
#
_cell.length_a   1.000
_cell.length_b   1.000
_cell.length_c   1.000
_cell.angle_alpha   90.00
_cell.angle_beta   90.00
_cell.angle_gamma   90.00
#
_symmetry.space_group_name_H-M   'P 1'
#
loop_
_entity.id
_entity.type
_entity.pdbx_description
1 polymer ?
#
loop_
_entity_poly.entity_id
_entity_poly.type
_entity_poly.pdbx_seq_one_letter_code
_entity_poly.pdbx_strand_id
1 'polypeptide(L)'
;MDDEEIIPPKMLGELSLLFMQQNALSNSKELQLQIIEWAKKLLAESRKEWSDMHTTLLDAVIQTDRKNEARRKSKERDKKYAPFREYFKEIQQEKYLRVLHSGGKLTANGFVEWFLKNKAQDIEIPYIKQNQKNKLRQLAQQNNREFKKLLHAKADFSLL
;
A
#
# COMPACT_ATOMS: atom_id res chain seq x y z
N MET A 1 23.92 21.08 -20.05
CA MET A 1 23.07 21.59 -18.94
C MET A 1 24.00 21.60 -17.76
N ASP A 2 24.49 22.79 -17.46
CA ASP A 2 25.42 22.99 -16.34
C ASP A 2 24.61 22.78 -15.07
N ASP A 3 25.00 21.77 -14.28
CA ASP A 3 24.46 21.55 -12.95
C ASP A 3 24.91 22.76 -12.10
N GLU A 4 24.05 23.78 -12.00
CA GLU A 4 24.25 24.85 -11.03
C GLU A 4 24.27 24.21 -9.65
N GLU A 5 25.46 24.11 -9.05
CA GLU A 5 25.65 23.62 -7.67
C GLU A 5 24.89 24.55 -6.72
N ILE A 6 23.69 24.16 -6.33
CA ILE A 6 22.87 24.91 -5.37
C ILE A 6 23.51 24.75 -3.99
N ILE A 7 24.15 25.80 -3.51
CA ILE A 7 24.76 25.86 -2.17
C ILE A 7 23.66 26.02 -1.12
N PRO A 8 23.58 25.14 -0.10
CA PRO A 8 22.57 25.27 0.95
C PRO A 8 22.64 26.62 1.68
N PRO A 9 21.48 27.23 2.06
CA PRO A 9 21.46 28.54 2.72
C PRO A 9 22.29 28.65 4.01
N LYS A 10 22.36 27.57 4.80
CA LYS A 10 23.17 27.49 6.01
C LYS A 10 24.66 27.66 5.68
N MET A 11 25.09 27.02 4.61
CA MET A 11 26.47 27.03 4.16
C MET A 11 26.88 28.39 3.57
N LEU A 12 25.94 29.10 2.91
CA LEU A 12 26.18 30.48 2.46
C LEU A 12 26.42 31.43 3.64
N GLY A 13 25.69 31.26 4.74
CA GLY A 13 25.90 32.04 5.96
C GLY A 13 27.28 31.81 6.60
N GLU A 14 27.69 30.55 6.69
CA GLU A 14 28.99 30.18 7.24
C GLU A 14 30.15 30.61 6.34
N LEU A 15 30.02 30.49 5.03
CA LEU A 15 31.00 31.02 4.06
C LEU A 15 31.09 32.55 4.12
N SER A 16 29.98 33.26 4.27
CA SER A 16 29.97 34.73 4.42
C SER A 16 30.73 35.16 5.69
N LEU A 17 30.52 34.49 6.80
CA LEU A 17 31.25 34.73 8.06
C LEU A 17 32.75 34.51 7.88
N LEU A 18 33.16 33.43 7.17
CA LEU A 18 34.56 33.18 6.82
C LEU A 18 35.19 34.26 5.98
N PHE A 19 34.47 34.72 4.94
CA PHE A 19 34.95 35.82 4.09
C PHE A 19 35.13 37.11 4.86
N MET A 20 34.24 37.42 5.80
CA MET A 20 34.37 38.58 6.70
C MET A 20 35.58 38.44 7.64
N GLN A 21 35.81 37.27 8.20
CA GLN A 21 37.00 36.99 9.03
C GLN A 21 38.32 37.03 8.22
N GLN A 22 38.29 36.55 6.96
CA GLN A 22 39.44 36.59 6.07
C GLN A 22 39.85 38.00 5.74
N ASN A 23 38.88 38.90 5.48
CA ASN A 23 39.16 40.32 5.22
C ASN A 23 39.71 41.03 6.45
N ALA A 24 39.35 40.58 7.68
CA ALA A 24 39.89 41.16 8.90
C ALA A 24 41.33 40.66 9.26
N LEU A 25 41.72 39.49 8.71
CA LEU A 25 42.98 38.79 9.11
C LEU A 25 43.94 38.62 7.92
N SER A 26 43.92 39.50 6.93
CA SER A 26 44.51 39.33 5.61
C SER A 26 46.04 39.15 5.49
N ASN A 27 46.80 39.01 6.59
CA ASN A 27 48.27 38.98 6.57
C ASN A 27 48.93 37.65 6.95
N SER A 28 48.17 36.59 7.33
CA SER A 28 48.77 35.29 7.69
C SER A 28 48.43 34.21 6.65
N LYS A 29 49.43 33.74 5.90
CA LYS A 29 49.32 32.62 4.95
C LYS A 29 48.83 31.34 5.66
N GLU A 30 49.16 31.12 6.91
CA GLU A 30 48.82 29.97 7.69
C GLU A 30 47.30 29.93 8.00
N LEU A 31 46.71 31.08 8.30
CA LEU A 31 45.27 31.23 8.54
C LEU A 31 44.45 31.01 7.26
N GLN A 32 44.98 31.48 6.13
CA GLN A 32 44.36 31.26 4.82
C GLN A 32 44.27 29.76 4.47
N LEU A 33 45.35 29.01 4.75
CA LEU A 33 45.38 27.56 4.53
C LEU A 33 44.36 26.83 5.43
N GLN A 34 44.29 27.22 6.71
CA GLN A 34 43.32 26.64 7.65
C GLN A 34 41.85 26.88 7.23
N ILE A 35 41.54 28.08 6.72
CA ILE A 35 40.23 28.44 6.20
C ILE A 35 39.88 27.59 4.97
N ILE A 36 40.84 27.40 4.06
CA ILE A 36 40.66 26.59 2.87
C ILE A 36 40.40 25.10 3.25
N GLU A 37 41.18 24.56 4.15
CA GLU A 37 40.96 23.17 4.64
C GLU A 37 39.59 22.99 5.31
N TRP A 38 39.22 23.96 6.14
CA TRP A 38 37.91 23.91 6.80
C TRP A 38 36.77 24.04 5.81
N ALA A 39 36.87 24.94 4.80
CA ALA A 39 35.88 25.06 3.74
C ALA A 39 35.75 23.76 2.90
N LYS A 40 36.87 23.10 2.60
CA LYS A 40 36.85 21.80 1.92
C LYS A 40 36.16 20.73 2.74
N LYS A 41 36.37 20.68 4.05
CA LYS A 41 35.73 19.74 4.95
C LYS A 41 34.21 19.96 5.01
N LEU A 42 33.78 21.21 5.15
CA LEU A 42 32.37 21.62 5.13
C LEU A 42 31.67 21.23 3.83
N LEU A 43 32.33 21.44 2.70
CA LEU A 43 31.83 21.04 1.39
C LEU A 43 31.67 19.53 1.27
N ALA A 44 32.63 18.76 1.78
CA ALA A 44 32.58 17.31 1.75
C ALA A 44 31.43 16.76 2.61
N GLU A 45 31.25 17.31 3.83
CA GLU A 45 30.14 16.94 4.74
C GLU A 45 28.78 17.30 4.13
N SER A 46 28.65 18.49 3.56
CA SER A 46 27.43 18.93 2.89
C SER A 46 27.07 18.04 1.69
N ARG A 47 28.02 17.68 0.83
CA ARG A 47 27.80 16.75 -0.29
C ARG A 47 27.31 15.39 0.19
N LYS A 48 27.85 14.89 1.29
CA LYS A 48 27.41 13.63 1.88
C LYS A 48 25.96 13.72 2.37
N GLU A 49 25.61 14.75 3.12
CA GLU A 49 24.22 14.98 3.58
C GLU A 49 23.22 15.08 2.44
N TRP A 50 23.57 15.79 1.36
CA TRP A 50 22.76 15.88 0.16
C TRP A 50 22.58 14.53 -0.54
N SER A 51 23.64 13.75 -0.66
CA SER A 51 23.61 12.42 -1.24
C SER A 51 22.68 11.49 -0.43
N ASP A 52 22.82 11.50 0.89
CA ASP A 52 22.00 10.67 1.79
C ASP A 52 20.53 11.09 1.73
N MET A 53 20.24 12.39 1.73
CA MET A 53 18.87 12.91 1.59
C MET A 53 18.27 12.57 0.23
N HIS A 54 19.01 12.72 -0.85
CA HIS A 54 18.56 12.38 -2.21
C HIS A 54 18.24 10.89 -2.33
N THR A 55 19.10 10.02 -1.79
CA THR A 55 18.87 8.57 -1.76
C THR A 55 17.61 8.23 -0.98
N THR A 56 17.42 8.84 0.19
CA THR A 56 16.23 8.63 1.03
C THR A 56 14.95 9.07 0.32
N LEU A 57 14.97 10.21 -0.36
CA LEU A 57 13.82 10.70 -1.14
C LEU A 57 13.50 9.78 -2.33
N LEU A 58 14.53 9.32 -3.03
CA LEU A 58 14.38 8.40 -4.15
C LEU A 58 13.75 7.07 -3.72
N ASP A 59 14.22 6.51 -2.61
CA ASP A 59 13.64 5.31 -2.02
C ASP A 59 12.17 5.52 -1.60
N ALA A 60 11.85 6.65 -1.01
CA ALA A 60 10.47 6.99 -0.64
C ALA A 60 9.55 7.09 -1.86
N VAL A 61 10.00 7.68 -2.96
CA VAL A 61 9.26 7.75 -4.23
C VAL A 61 9.05 6.36 -4.81
N ILE A 62 10.10 5.55 -4.91
CA ILE A 62 10.01 4.17 -5.42
C ILE A 62 9.03 3.33 -4.58
N GLN A 63 9.08 3.44 -3.25
CA GLN A 63 8.16 2.73 -2.37
C GLN A 63 6.71 3.17 -2.55
N THR A 64 6.50 4.46 -2.77
CA THR A 64 5.17 5.02 -3.02
C THR A 64 4.60 4.52 -4.35
N ASP A 65 5.39 4.51 -5.41
CA ASP A 65 5.00 4.01 -6.72
C ASP A 65 4.66 2.52 -6.69
N ARG A 66 5.48 1.70 -6.02
CA ARG A 66 5.19 0.27 -5.82
C ARG A 66 3.86 0.05 -5.08
N LYS A 67 3.57 0.84 -4.03
CA LYS A 67 2.30 0.78 -3.31
C LYS A 67 1.11 1.18 -4.18
N ASN A 68 1.26 2.22 -4.98
CA ASN A 68 0.22 2.69 -5.90
C ASN A 68 -0.05 1.67 -7.01
N GLU A 69 0.98 1.09 -7.58
CA GLU A 69 0.84 0.02 -8.57
C GLU A 69 0.16 -1.22 -8.00
N ALA A 70 0.54 -1.64 -6.80
CA ALA A 70 -0.11 -2.76 -6.12
C ALA A 70 -1.61 -2.49 -5.85
N ARG A 71 -1.96 -1.25 -5.43
CA ARG A 71 -3.35 -0.81 -5.25
C ARG A 71 -4.12 -0.82 -6.57
N ARG A 72 -3.52 -0.34 -7.67
CA ARG A 72 -4.13 -0.37 -9.00
C ARG A 72 -4.41 -1.79 -9.44
N LYS A 73 -3.43 -2.69 -9.37
CA LYS A 73 -3.58 -4.12 -9.71
C LYS A 73 -4.63 -4.82 -8.83
N SER A 74 -4.76 -4.43 -7.57
CA SER A 74 -5.81 -4.94 -6.69
C SER A 74 -7.19 -4.49 -7.14
N LYS A 75 -7.38 -3.20 -7.42
CA LYS A 75 -8.65 -2.65 -7.91
C LYS A 75 -9.08 -3.26 -9.25
N GLU A 76 -8.14 -3.47 -10.17
CA GLU A 76 -8.41 -4.12 -11.45
C GLU A 76 -8.87 -5.57 -11.26
N ARG A 77 -8.21 -6.33 -10.37
CA ARG A 77 -8.67 -7.68 -10.00
C ARG A 77 -10.05 -7.66 -9.37
N ASP A 78 -10.31 -6.71 -8.48
CA ASP A 78 -11.61 -6.60 -7.83
C ASP A 78 -12.72 -6.32 -8.84
N LYS A 79 -12.50 -5.43 -9.80
CA LYS A 79 -13.43 -5.18 -10.90
C LYS A 79 -13.66 -6.43 -11.77
N LYS A 80 -12.59 -7.13 -12.14
CA LYS A 80 -12.67 -8.35 -12.95
C LYS A 80 -13.49 -9.44 -12.27
N TYR A 81 -13.37 -9.55 -10.95
CA TYR A 81 -14.00 -10.64 -10.19
C TYR A 81 -15.30 -10.25 -9.47
N ALA A 82 -15.72 -9.00 -9.57
CA ALA A 82 -16.98 -8.55 -8.99
C ALA A 82 -18.18 -9.36 -9.49
N PRO A 83 -18.37 -9.58 -10.81
CA PRO A 83 -19.53 -10.35 -11.32
C PRO A 83 -19.56 -11.78 -10.76
N PHE A 84 -18.40 -12.43 -10.66
CA PHE A 84 -18.32 -13.75 -10.06
C PHE A 84 -18.71 -13.75 -8.57
N ARG A 85 -18.25 -12.75 -7.80
CA ARG A 85 -18.56 -12.65 -6.38
C ARG A 85 -20.07 -12.42 -6.13
N GLU A 86 -20.68 -11.58 -6.96
CA GLU A 86 -22.12 -11.33 -6.92
C GLU A 86 -22.90 -12.61 -7.20
N TYR A 87 -22.61 -13.29 -8.30
CA TYR A 87 -23.21 -14.56 -8.63
C TYR A 87 -23.03 -15.61 -7.52
N PHE A 88 -21.83 -15.77 -7.01
CA PHE A 88 -21.53 -16.70 -5.93
C PHE A 88 -22.35 -16.36 -4.66
N LYS A 89 -22.51 -15.08 -4.35
CA LYS A 89 -23.27 -14.59 -3.22
C LYS A 89 -24.76 -14.85 -3.39
N GLU A 90 -25.31 -14.62 -4.56
CA GLU A 90 -26.72 -14.88 -4.89
C GLU A 90 -27.06 -16.37 -4.72
N ILE A 91 -26.28 -17.25 -5.35
CA ILE A 91 -26.48 -18.70 -5.23
C ILE A 91 -26.34 -19.16 -3.77
N GLN A 92 -25.38 -18.58 -3.04
CA GLN A 92 -25.21 -18.90 -1.63
C GLN A 92 -26.40 -18.44 -0.78
N GLN A 93 -26.92 -17.26 -1.04
CA GLN A 93 -28.07 -16.70 -0.33
C GLN A 93 -29.31 -17.55 -0.56
N GLU A 94 -29.59 -17.93 -1.79
CA GLU A 94 -30.71 -18.82 -2.13
C GLU A 94 -30.61 -20.17 -1.39
N LYS A 95 -29.41 -20.78 -1.44
CA LYS A 95 -29.16 -22.04 -0.74
C LYS A 95 -29.26 -21.90 0.77
N TYR A 96 -28.74 -20.79 1.32
CA TYR A 96 -28.79 -20.48 2.75
C TYR A 96 -30.23 -20.36 3.25
N LEU A 97 -31.08 -19.64 2.53
CA LEU A 97 -32.49 -19.48 2.87
C LEU A 97 -33.25 -20.82 2.80
N ARG A 98 -33.02 -21.62 1.74
CA ARG A 98 -33.64 -22.95 1.63
C ARG A 98 -33.28 -23.87 2.81
N VAL A 99 -32.00 -23.90 3.21
CA VAL A 99 -31.53 -24.71 4.31
C VAL A 99 -32.08 -24.19 5.65
N LEU A 100 -32.18 -22.87 5.81
CA LEU A 100 -32.74 -22.24 7.00
C LEU A 100 -34.22 -22.59 7.17
N HIS A 101 -35.03 -22.52 6.08
CA HIS A 101 -36.45 -22.88 6.08
C HIS A 101 -36.68 -24.35 6.40
N SER A 102 -35.73 -25.24 6.09
CA SER A 102 -35.81 -26.66 6.48
C SER A 102 -35.26 -26.94 7.88
N GLY A 103 -34.97 -25.89 8.69
CA GLY A 103 -34.44 -26.03 10.05
C GLY A 103 -32.96 -26.43 10.08
N GLY A 104 -32.28 -26.42 8.95
CA GLY A 104 -30.88 -26.78 8.81
C GLY A 104 -29.91 -25.62 9.00
N LYS A 105 -28.59 -25.93 8.94
CA LYS A 105 -27.51 -24.96 9.03
C LYS A 105 -26.55 -25.13 7.85
N LEU A 106 -26.44 -24.12 6.99
CA LEU A 106 -25.49 -24.13 5.88
C LEU A 106 -24.11 -23.68 6.36
N THR A 107 -23.14 -24.59 6.36
CA THR A 107 -21.75 -24.25 6.64
C THR A 107 -21.06 -23.74 5.37
N ALA A 108 -20.05 -22.86 5.51
CA ALA A 108 -19.28 -22.37 4.38
C ALA A 108 -18.58 -23.51 3.60
N ASN A 109 -18.08 -24.52 4.32
CA ASN A 109 -17.46 -25.68 3.69
C ASN A 109 -18.48 -26.50 2.89
N GLY A 110 -19.63 -26.81 3.49
CA GLY A 110 -20.67 -27.56 2.81
C GLY A 110 -21.22 -26.83 1.57
N PHE A 111 -21.35 -25.50 1.65
CA PHE A 111 -21.73 -24.73 0.47
C PHE A 111 -20.67 -24.76 -0.65
N VAL A 112 -19.39 -24.56 -0.32
CA VAL A 112 -18.32 -24.59 -1.32
C VAL A 112 -18.21 -25.97 -1.99
N GLU A 113 -18.33 -27.05 -1.25
CA GLU A 113 -18.31 -28.41 -1.82
C GLU A 113 -19.50 -28.64 -2.76
N TRP A 114 -20.68 -28.24 -2.33
CA TRP A 114 -21.88 -28.29 -3.17
C TRP A 114 -21.73 -27.42 -4.43
N PHE A 115 -21.23 -26.18 -4.31
CA PHE A 115 -21.02 -25.24 -5.40
C PHE A 115 -20.05 -25.80 -6.43
N LEU A 116 -18.91 -26.31 -5.99
CA LEU A 116 -17.90 -26.90 -6.87
C LEU A 116 -18.43 -28.15 -7.62
N LYS A 117 -19.28 -28.91 -6.98
CA LYS A 117 -19.89 -30.10 -7.61
C LYS A 117 -20.97 -29.76 -8.62
N ASN A 118 -21.80 -28.72 -8.36
CA ASN A 118 -23.03 -28.50 -9.12
C ASN A 118 -23.00 -27.26 -10.04
N LYS A 119 -22.08 -26.30 -9.81
CA LYS A 119 -22.04 -25.01 -10.50
C LYS A 119 -20.68 -24.64 -11.10
N ALA A 120 -19.61 -25.34 -10.73
CA ALA A 120 -18.28 -25.02 -11.22
C ALA A 120 -18.05 -25.34 -12.70
N GLN A 121 -18.91 -26.14 -13.33
CA GLN A 121 -18.83 -26.48 -14.74
C GLN A 121 -19.36 -25.34 -15.64
N ASP A 122 -20.23 -24.50 -15.11
CA ASP A 122 -20.92 -23.45 -15.85
C ASP A 122 -20.20 -22.11 -15.81
N ILE A 123 -19.11 -21.99 -15.02
CA ILE A 123 -18.47 -20.69 -14.75
C ILE A 123 -16.96 -20.83 -14.64
N GLU A 124 -16.25 -19.93 -15.30
CA GLU A 124 -14.81 -19.74 -15.08
C GLU A 124 -14.56 -19.21 -13.67
N ILE A 125 -14.01 -20.05 -12.77
CA ILE A 125 -13.69 -19.64 -11.41
C ILE A 125 -12.35 -18.89 -11.41
N PRO A 126 -12.36 -17.60 -11.09
CA PRO A 126 -11.21 -16.70 -11.31
C PRO A 126 -10.08 -16.83 -10.30
N TYR A 127 -9.93 -17.95 -9.60
CA TYR A 127 -8.92 -18.15 -8.58
C TYR A 127 -7.85 -19.15 -9.02
N ILE A 128 -6.61 -18.90 -8.57
CA ILE A 128 -5.48 -19.80 -8.82
C ILE A 128 -5.81 -21.21 -8.29
N LYS A 129 -5.66 -22.22 -9.12
CA LYS A 129 -6.07 -23.61 -8.88
C LYS A 129 -5.68 -24.18 -7.49
N GLN A 130 -4.49 -23.89 -6.98
CA GLN A 130 -4.00 -24.41 -5.69
C GLN A 130 -4.71 -23.83 -4.45
N ASN A 131 -5.20 -22.56 -4.52
CA ASN A 131 -5.83 -21.86 -3.39
C ASN A 131 -7.33 -21.62 -3.56
N GLN A 132 -7.90 -22.15 -4.65
CA GLN A 132 -9.28 -21.90 -5.05
C GLN A 132 -10.28 -22.23 -3.93
N LYS A 133 -10.21 -23.45 -3.41
CA LYS A 133 -11.14 -23.94 -2.38
C LYS A 133 -11.08 -23.11 -1.10
N ASN A 134 -9.89 -22.70 -0.67
CA ASN A 134 -9.71 -21.87 0.52
C ASN A 134 -10.26 -20.45 0.34
N LYS A 135 -10.04 -19.84 -0.84
CA LYS A 135 -10.58 -18.50 -1.14
C LYS A 135 -12.10 -18.52 -1.24
N LEU A 136 -12.69 -19.54 -1.86
CA LEU A 136 -14.12 -19.70 -1.89
C LEU A 136 -14.72 -19.91 -0.49
N ARG A 137 -14.03 -20.65 0.39
CA ARG A 137 -14.44 -20.81 1.80
C ARG A 137 -14.43 -19.49 2.55
N GLN A 138 -13.37 -18.68 2.38
CA GLN A 138 -13.29 -17.35 3.00
C GLN A 138 -14.44 -16.45 2.52
N LEU A 139 -14.71 -16.44 1.21
CA LEU A 139 -15.82 -15.68 0.63
C LEU A 139 -17.17 -16.17 1.18
N ALA A 140 -17.38 -17.48 1.25
CA ALA A 140 -18.61 -18.06 1.81
C ALA A 140 -18.78 -17.76 3.31
N GLN A 141 -17.70 -17.72 4.08
CA GLN A 141 -17.73 -17.30 5.49
C GLN A 141 -18.13 -15.84 5.65
N GLN A 142 -17.58 -14.98 4.80
CA GLN A 142 -17.92 -13.56 4.80
C GLN A 142 -19.40 -13.34 4.46
N ASN A 143 -19.89 -13.98 3.40
CA ASN A 143 -21.30 -13.90 3.00
C ASN A 143 -22.23 -14.43 4.12
N ASN A 144 -21.90 -15.54 4.77
CA ASN A 144 -22.69 -16.06 5.88
C ASN A 144 -22.79 -15.07 7.06
N ARG A 145 -21.72 -14.30 7.34
CA ARG A 145 -21.76 -13.25 8.38
C ARG A 145 -22.70 -12.12 7.97
N GLU A 146 -22.67 -11.71 6.71
CA GLU A 146 -23.56 -10.68 6.17
C GLU A 146 -25.03 -11.13 6.20
N PHE A 147 -25.32 -12.35 5.78
CA PHE A 147 -26.69 -12.89 5.81
C PHE A 147 -27.26 -12.95 7.24
N LYS A 148 -26.46 -13.35 8.21
CA LYS A 148 -26.87 -13.33 9.61
C LYS A 148 -27.20 -11.92 10.09
N LYS A 149 -26.37 -10.93 9.78
CA LYS A 149 -26.62 -9.53 10.15
C LYS A 149 -27.94 -9.02 9.56
N LEU A 150 -28.20 -9.34 8.27
CA LEU A 150 -29.43 -8.94 7.60
C LEU A 150 -30.67 -9.60 8.20
N LEU A 151 -30.58 -10.87 8.64
CA LEU A 151 -31.69 -11.56 9.29
C LEU A 151 -31.99 -10.97 10.67
N HIS A 152 -30.96 -10.65 11.48
CA HIS A 152 -31.14 -9.97 12.76
C HIS A 152 -31.76 -8.58 12.60
N ALA A 153 -31.27 -7.78 11.64
CA ALA A 153 -31.82 -6.46 11.38
C ALA A 153 -33.29 -6.51 10.96
N LYS A 154 -33.71 -7.53 10.17
CA LYS A 154 -35.14 -7.72 9.81
C LYS A 154 -35.99 -8.19 10.98
N ALA A 155 -35.45 -8.99 11.88
CA ALA A 155 -36.19 -9.41 13.08
C ALA A 155 -36.47 -8.25 14.03
N ASP A 156 -35.54 -7.32 14.17
CA ASP A 156 -35.72 -6.10 15.00
C ASP A 156 -36.78 -5.15 14.41
N PHE A 157 -36.94 -5.10 13.09
CA PHE A 157 -38.01 -4.31 12.44
C PHE A 157 -39.40 -4.94 12.48
N SER A 158 -39.50 -6.23 12.74
CA SER A 158 -40.82 -6.92 12.86
C SER A 158 -41.39 -6.85 14.26
N LEU A 159 -40.68 -6.25 15.20
CA LEU A 159 -41.11 -6.04 16.59
C LEU A 159 -41.57 -4.60 16.88
N LEU A 160 -41.55 -3.73 15.88
CA LEU A 160 -42.08 -2.36 15.88
C LEU A 160 -43.38 -2.28 15.09
#